data_347eb62866792ed53c60d644beed4523
#
_entry.id   347eb62866792ed53c60d644beed4523
#
_cell.length_a   1.000
_cell.length_b   1.000
_cell.length_c   1.000
_cell.angle_alpha   90.00
_cell.angle_beta   90.00
_cell.angle_gamma   90.00
#
_symmetry.space_group_name_H-M   'P 1'
#
loop_
_entity.id
_entity.type
_entity.pdbx_description
1 polymer ?
#
loop_
_entity_poly.entity_id
_entity_poly.type
_entity_poly.pdbx_seq_one_letter_code
_entity_poly.pdbx_strand_id
1 'polypeptide(L)'
;MNNGFIMKHYLDELAQTSQRILLLQGPIGHFFADLSAWLVGQGKTVYKINFNGGDEHFYPSSIENTIAYRGSVSEFYPYLQLFCKQHNIDAMVCFGDNRKYHKIAKKISQDGQIPFWVFEEGYFRPDYVTLEKQGVNAFSPLPRQADFYLEQAEDLPEPAIPLKLAKGFLPMAKVAIGYYTKAYFWRDNYPKYQHHRILNLKYYIKLWVTSGIKRACYYLRDRTFARKVNRGKLGDFFVVSLQVYDDSQVKVHCDFNSVGAFLRE
;
A
#
# COMPACT_ATOMS: atom_id res chain seq x y z
N MET A 1 -15.81 -38.23 4.48
CA MET A 1 -16.37 -36.91 4.13
C MET A 1 -15.24 -35.92 4.23
N ASN A 2 -14.60 -35.60 3.09
CA ASN A 2 -13.50 -34.63 3.05
C ASN A 2 -14.13 -33.25 3.26
N ASN A 3 -14.00 -32.70 4.47
CA ASN A 3 -14.12 -31.27 4.69
C ASN A 3 -12.85 -30.64 4.08
N GLY A 4 -12.90 -30.36 2.78
CA GLY A 4 -11.88 -29.58 2.11
C GLY A 4 -11.76 -28.25 2.84
N PHE A 5 -10.61 -28.01 3.43
CA PHE A 5 -10.24 -26.73 4.03
C PHE A 5 -10.13 -25.72 2.89
N ILE A 6 -11.24 -25.12 2.52
CA ILE A 6 -11.25 -24.00 1.58
C ILE A 6 -10.54 -22.87 2.31
N MET A 7 -9.31 -22.60 1.91
CA MET A 7 -8.55 -21.46 2.42
C MET A 7 -9.35 -20.19 2.09
N LYS A 8 -9.99 -19.65 3.12
CA LYS A 8 -10.89 -18.50 2.99
C LYS A 8 -10.04 -17.26 2.71
N HIS A 9 -10.13 -16.73 1.51
CA HIS A 9 -9.47 -15.46 1.21
C HIS A 9 -10.00 -14.36 2.13
N TYR A 10 -9.11 -13.54 2.66
CA TYR A 10 -9.50 -12.39 3.48
C TYR A 10 -10.41 -11.40 2.74
N LEU A 11 -10.34 -11.36 1.41
CA LEU A 11 -11.26 -10.57 0.61
C LEU A 11 -12.69 -11.12 0.66
N ASP A 12 -12.84 -12.45 0.62
CA ASP A 12 -14.14 -13.10 0.77
C ASP A 12 -14.69 -12.90 2.17
N GLU A 13 -13.82 -12.97 3.18
CA GLU A 13 -14.22 -12.71 4.56
C GLU A 13 -14.68 -11.27 4.74
N LEU A 14 -13.94 -10.27 4.23
CA LEU A 14 -14.37 -8.87 4.23
C LEU A 14 -15.76 -8.73 3.60
N ALA A 15 -15.97 -9.33 2.43
CA ALA A 15 -17.24 -9.25 1.73
C ALA A 15 -18.38 -9.97 2.47
N GLN A 16 -18.12 -11.11 3.14
CA GLN A 16 -19.15 -11.88 3.85
C GLN A 16 -19.53 -11.28 5.21
N THR A 17 -18.53 -10.68 5.92
CA THR A 17 -18.72 -10.22 7.30
C THR A 17 -19.05 -8.74 7.42
N SER A 18 -18.99 -7.97 6.32
CA SER A 18 -19.19 -6.51 6.35
C SER A 18 -20.27 -6.09 5.38
N GLN A 19 -21.00 -5.04 5.73
CA GLN A 19 -22.07 -4.47 4.93
C GLN A 19 -21.82 -3.00 4.57
N ARG A 20 -21.23 -2.22 5.50
CA ARG A 20 -20.93 -0.80 5.33
C ARG A 20 -19.45 -0.55 5.48
N ILE A 21 -18.76 -0.54 4.35
CA ILE A 21 -17.29 -0.57 4.27
C ILE A 21 -16.77 0.84 3.97
N LEU A 22 -15.84 1.30 4.80
CA LEU A 22 -15.16 2.58 4.60
C LEU A 22 -13.78 2.36 3.99
N LEU A 23 -13.56 2.86 2.77
CA LEU A 23 -12.26 2.92 2.13
C LEU A 23 -11.56 4.24 2.50
N LEU A 24 -10.40 4.14 3.11
CA LEU A 24 -9.50 5.27 3.38
C LEU A 24 -8.58 5.55 2.18
N GLN A 25 -7.36 6.03 2.40
CA GLN A 25 -6.45 6.29 1.30
C GLN A 25 -5.93 4.99 0.67
N GLY A 26 -6.10 4.87 -0.64
CA GLY A 26 -5.65 3.75 -1.45
C GLY A 26 -4.20 3.88 -1.92
N PRO A 27 -3.74 2.94 -2.77
CA PRO A 27 -2.53 3.10 -3.56
C PRO A 27 -2.76 4.14 -4.67
N ILE A 28 -1.68 4.56 -5.32
CA ILE A 28 -1.78 5.40 -6.52
C ILE A 28 -2.37 4.56 -7.66
N GLY A 29 -3.50 5.00 -8.24
CA GLY A 29 -4.19 4.28 -9.32
C GLY A 29 -5.64 3.93 -8.96
N HIS A 30 -6.29 3.17 -9.84
CA HIS A 30 -7.72 2.87 -9.77
C HIS A 30 -8.10 1.72 -8.81
N PHE A 31 -7.12 1.07 -8.17
CA PHE A 31 -7.34 -0.15 -7.37
C PHE A 31 -8.51 -0.02 -6.38
N PHE A 32 -8.64 1.11 -5.65
CA PHE A 32 -9.75 1.27 -4.72
C PHE A 32 -11.09 1.61 -5.40
N ALA A 33 -11.06 2.20 -6.59
CA ALA A 33 -12.28 2.37 -7.38
C ALA A 33 -12.78 1.02 -7.91
N ASP A 34 -11.89 0.18 -8.38
CA ASP A 34 -12.20 -1.16 -8.86
C ASP A 34 -12.68 -2.07 -7.71
N LEU A 35 -12.01 -2.02 -6.55
CA LEU A 35 -12.42 -2.72 -5.34
C LEU A 35 -13.82 -2.27 -4.89
N SER A 36 -14.08 -0.96 -4.90
CA SER A 36 -15.38 -0.41 -4.57
C SER A 36 -16.47 -0.91 -5.50
N ALA A 37 -16.23 -0.87 -6.82
CA ALA A 37 -17.18 -1.35 -7.80
C ALA A 37 -17.50 -2.85 -7.60
N TRP A 38 -16.46 -3.64 -7.30
CA TRP A 38 -16.64 -5.06 -6.99
C TRP A 38 -17.47 -5.28 -5.72
N LEU A 39 -17.16 -4.56 -4.62
CA LEU A 39 -17.90 -4.65 -3.36
C LEU A 39 -19.38 -4.22 -3.53
N VAL A 40 -19.63 -3.13 -4.26
CA VAL A 40 -20.99 -2.69 -4.59
C VAL A 40 -21.71 -3.75 -5.40
N GLY A 41 -21.04 -4.40 -6.35
CA GLY A 41 -21.57 -5.54 -7.09
C GLY A 41 -21.91 -6.75 -6.21
N GLN A 42 -21.30 -6.86 -5.02
CA GLN A 42 -21.62 -7.85 -3.98
C GLN A 42 -22.73 -7.36 -3.02
N GLY A 43 -23.40 -6.24 -3.34
CA GLY A 43 -24.49 -5.69 -2.53
C GLY A 43 -24.02 -4.92 -1.29
N LYS A 44 -22.76 -4.46 -1.25
CA LYS A 44 -22.22 -3.70 -0.11
C LYS A 44 -22.42 -2.20 -0.32
N THR A 45 -22.55 -1.46 0.78
CA THR A 45 -22.49 0.00 0.78
C THR A 45 -21.05 0.41 1.03
N VAL A 46 -20.43 1.08 0.06
CA VAL A 46 -19.04 1.50 0.16
C VAL A 46 -18.97 3.01 0.32
N TYR A 47 -18.26 3.45 1.34
CA TYR A 47 -17.91 4.84 1.60
C TYR A 47 -16.44 5.06 1.27
N LYS A 48 -16.10 6.25 0.77
CA LYS A 48 -14.71 6.61 0.46
C LYS A 48 -14.39 7.99 1.03
N ILE A 49 -13.28 8.09 1.75
CA ILE A 49 -12.72 9.38 2.13
C ILE A 49 -11.52 9.69 1.25
N ASN A 50 -11.60 10.77 0.48
CA ASN A 50 -10.48 11.33 -0.27
C ASN A 50 -9.77 12.39 0.57
N PHE A 51 -8.44 12.39 0.55
CA PHE A 51 -7.61 13.28 1.36
C PHE A 51 -6.89 14.34 0.54
N ASN A 52 -6.79 14.16 -0.78
CA ASN A 52 -6.12 15.08 -1.69
C ASN A 52 -6.64 14.92 -3.12
N GLY A 53 -6.24 15.83 -4.01
CA GLY A 53 -6.66 15.81 -5.42
C GLY A 53 -6.17 14.60 -6.21
N GLY A 54 -5.10 13.94 -5.78
CA GLY A 54 -4.64 12.67 -6.38
C GLY A 54 -5.57 11.51 -6.05
N ASP A 55 -6.06 11.43 -4.81
CA ASP A 55 -7.07 10.45 -4.42
C ASP A 55 -8.36 10.68 -5.23
N GLU A 56 -8.81 11.95 -5.33
CA GLU A 56 -10.02 12.33 -6.07
C GLU A 56 -9.89 12.08 -7.58
N HIS A 57 -8.70 12.16 -8.14
CA HIS A 57 -8.45 11.85 -9.55
C HIS A 57 -8.73 10.38 -9.89
N PHE A 58 -8.36 9.47 -9.00
CA PHE A 58 -8.53 8.02 -9.20
C PHE A 58 -9.80 7.47 -8.56
N TYR A 59 -10.41 8.22 -7.66
CA TYR A 59 -11.71 7.90 -7.06
C TYR A 59 -12.56 9.18 -7.02
N PRO A 60 -13.22 9.54 -8.14
CA PRO A 60 -13.95 10.80 -8.27
C PRO A 60 -15.08 10.96 -7.26
N SER A 61 -15.31 12.20 -6.82
CA SER A 61 -16.42 12.56 -5.93
C SER A 61 -17.80 12.34 -6.55
N SER A 62 -17.88 12.05 -7.85
CA SER A 62 -19.13 11.63 -8.51
C SER A 62 -19.54 10.19 -8.20
N ILE A 63 -18.64 9.39 -7.64
CA ILE A 63 -18.98 8.04 -7.15
C ILE A 63 -19.74 8.24 -5.82
N GLU A 64 -20.85 7.54 -5.68
CA GLU A 64 -21.72 7.63 -4.51
C GLU A 64 -20.96 7.38 -3.20
N ASN A 65 -21.38 8.07 -2.12
CA ASN A 65 -20.76 7.99 -0.79
C ASN A 65 -19.27 8.37 -0.74
N THR A 66 -18.81 9.21 -1.68
CA THR A 66 -17.44 9.72 -1.69
C THR A 66 -17.39 11.08 -0.99
N ILE A 67 -16.47 11.20 -0.02
CA ILE A 67 -16.33 12.39 0.82
C ILE A 67 -14.93 12.96 0.69
N ALA A 68 -14.81 14.27 0.48
CA ALA A 68 -13.53 14.99 0.54
C ALA A 68 -13.26 15.45 1.98
N TYR A 69 -12.26 14.88 2.64
CA TYR A 69 -11.84 15.33 3.96
C TYR A 69 -10.92 16.55 3.84
N ARG A 70 -11.37 17.69 4.38
CA ARG A 70 -10.66 18.99 4.31
C ARG A 70 -10.06 19.44 5.63
N GLY A 71 -10.26 18.66 6.69
CA GLY A 71 -9.76 18.94 8.04
C GLY A 71 -8.27 18.62 8.20
N SER A 72 -7.72 19.00 9.34
CA SER A 72 -6.35 18.67 9.74
C SER A 72 -6.24 17.23 10.28
N VAL A 73 -4.99 16.74 10.45
CA VAL A 73 -4.73 15.43 11.07
C VAL A 73 -5.27 15.37 12.50
N SER A 74 -5.18 16.47 13.27
CA SER A 74 -5.66 16.53 14.66
C SER A 74 -7.19 16.49 14.76
N GLU A 75 -7.90 17.02 13.75
CA GLU A 75 -9.35 16.99 13.67
C GLU A 75 -9.90 15.64 13.15
N PHE A 76 -9.02 14.76 12.63
CA PHE A 76 -9.47 13.54 11.96
C PHE A 76 -10.04 12.50 12.91
N TYR A 77 -9.53 12.40 14.14
CA TYR A 77 -10.02 11.41 15.11
C TYR A 77 -11.53 11.64 15.44
N PRO A 78 -11.93 12.79 15.97
CA PRO A 78 -13.36 13.03 16.28
C PRO A 78 -14.24 13.00 15.01
N TYR A 79 -13.74 13.49 13.89
CA TYR A 79 -14.45 13.40 12.62
C TYR A 79 -14.74 11.96 12.21
N LEU A 80 -13.72 11.10 12.16
CA LEU A 80 -13.87 9.73 11.71
C LEU A 80 -14.71 8.89 12.69
N GLN A 81 -14.55 9.13 14.01
CA GLN A 81 -15.37 8.47 15.02
C GLN A 81 -16.86 8.78 14.83
N LEU A 82 -17.20 10.07 14.63
CA LEU A 82 -18.57 10.48 14.36
C LEU A 82 -19.08 9.92 13.04
N PHE A 83 -18.26 9.95 11.99
CA PHE A 83 -18.58 9.40 10.67
C PHE A 83 -18.93 7.91 10.75
N CYS A 84 -18.08 7.12 11.41
CA CYS A 84 -18.32 5.69 11.58
C CYS A 84 -19.65 5.42 12.30
N LYS A 85 -19.95 6.19 13.33
CA LYS A 85 -21.22 6.08 14.06
C LYS A 85 -22.43 6.47 13.22
N GLN A 86 -22.36 7.60 12.51
CA GLN A 86 -23.46 8.10 11.68
C GLN A 86 -23.81 7.18 10.52
N HIS A 87 -22.80 6.57 9.91
CA HIS A 87 -22.98 5.68 8.77
C HIS A 87 -22.99 4.21 9.14
N ASN A 88 -22.91 3.86 10.44
CA ASN A 88 -22.81 2.49 10.94
C ASN A 88 -21.74 1.69 10.21
N ILE A 89 -20.53 2.25 10.09
CA ILE A 89 -19.41 1.59 9.43
C ILE A 89 -19.03 0.33 10.22
N ASP A 90 -18.98 -0.79 9.54
CA ASP A 90 -18.70 -2.12 10.11
C ASP A 90 -17.37 -2.71 9.62
N ALA A 91 -16.68 -2.03 8.70
CA ALA A 91 -15.30 -2.33 8.33
C ALA A 91 -14.57 -1.09 7.80
N MET A 92 -13.29 -0.96 8.12
CA MET A 92 -12.41 0.04 7.53
C MET A 92 -11.30 -0.63 6.71
N VAL A 93 -11.01 -0.07 5.54
CA VAL A 93 -10.01 -0.60 4.61
C VAL A 93 -9.02 0.50 4.23
N CYS A 94 -7.73 0.21 4.26
CA CYS A 94 -6.71 1.14 3.80
C CYS A 94 -5.60 0.42 3.01
N PHE A 95 -4.69 1.19 2.39
CA PHE A 95 -3.48 0.67 1.77
C PHE A 95 -2.26 1.22 2.51
N GLY A 96 -1.50 0.32 3.16
CA GLY A 96 -0.44 0.66 4.10
C GLY A 96 -0.98 1.26 5.40
N ASP A 97 -0.66 0.67 6.54
CA ASP A 97 -1.19 1.09 7.85
C ASP A 97 -0.39 2.21 8.53
N ASN A 98 0.72 2.64 7.91
CA ASN A 98 1.68 3.55 8.55
C ASN A 98 1.47 5.04 8.24
N ARG A 99 0.49 5.40 7.38
CA ARG A 99 0.15 6.80 7.10
C ARG A 99 -0.53 7.45 8.30
N LYS A 100 -0.34 8.78 8.48
CA LYS A 100 -0.89 9.52 9.62
C LYS A 100 -2.39 9.28 9.86
N TYR A 101 -3.20 9.38 8.82
CA TYR A 101 -4.64 9.15 8.88
C TYR A 101 -4.99 7.68 9.15
N HIS A 102 -4.21 6.74 8.63
CA HIS A 102 -4.44 5.31 8.84
C HIS A 102 -4.11 4.88 10.29
N LYS A 103 -3.06 5.46 10.91
CA LYS A 103 -2.77 5.23 12.34
C LYS A 103 -3.92 5.69 13.24
N ILE A 104 -4.55 6.83 12.91
CA ILE A 104 -5.73 7.32 13.62
C ILE A 104 -6.92 6.37 13.38
N ALA A 105 -7.16 5.96 12.15
CA ALA A 105 -8.24 5.04 11.82
C ALA A 105 -8.06 3.68 12.51
N LYS A 106 -6.83 3.16 12.57
CA LYS A 106 -6.50 1.92 13.30
C LYS A 106 -6.85 2.04 14.79
N LYS A 107 -6.54 3.19 15.42
CA LYS A 107 -6.92 3.44 16.81
C LYS A 107 -8.44 3.44 17.00
N ILE A 108 -9.19 4.14 16.13
CA ILE A 108 -10.65 4.16 16.17
C ILE A 108 -11.24 2.78 15.95
N SER A 109 -10.66 1.98 15.04
CA SER A 109 -11.03 0.59 14.81
C SER A 109 -10.90 -0.24 16.09
N GLN A 110 -9.80 -0.09 16.82
CA GLN A 110 -9.57 -0.80 18.08
C GLN A 110 -10.54 -0.34 19.18
N ASP A 111 -10.71 0.98 19.36
CA ASP A 111 -11.60 1.55 20.37
C ASP A 111 -13.08 1.21 20.09
N GLY A 112 -13.49 1.15 18.82
CA GLY A 112 -14.85 0.86 18.38
C GLY A 112 -15.10 -0.59 17.99
N GLN A 113 -14.10 -1.47 18.10
CA GLN A 113 -14.17 -2.88 17.66
C GLN A 113 -14.62 -3.04 16.20
N ILE A 114 -14.26 -2.08 15.33
CA ILE A 114 -14.55 -2.13 13.91
C ILE A 114 -13.40 -2.87 13.21
N PRO A 115 -13.63 -3.95 12.44
CA PRO A 115 -12.60 -4.63 11.68
C PRO A 115 -11.78 -3.70 10.81
N PHE A 116 -10.45 -3.81 10.89
CA PHE A 116 -9.51 -2.98 10.15
C PHE A 116 -8.72 -3.84 9.18
N TRP A 117 -8.89 -3.58 7.89
CA TRP A 117 -8.30 -4.35 6.80
C TRP A 117 -7.23 -3.52 6.10
N VAL A 118 -6.09 -4.10 5.91
CA VAL A 118 -4.93 -3.41 5.35
C VAL A 118 -4.45 -4.13 4.10
N PHE A 119 -4.51 -3.43 2.98
CA PHE A 119 -3.80 -3.84 1.77
C PHE A 119 -2.35 -3.34 1.81
N GLU A 120 -1.45 -4.10 1.21
CA GLU A 120 -0.08 -3.69 0.96
C GLU A 120 0.40 -4.29 -0.38
N GLU A 121 1.46 -3.74 -0.97
CA GLU A 121 2.10 -4.35 -2.12
C GLU A 121 2.58 -5.76 -1.79
N GLY A 122 2.24 -6.72 -2.64
CA GLY A 122 2.67 -8.10 -2.47
C GLY A 122 4.19 -8.26 -2.62
N TYR A 123 4.72 -9.37 -2.10
CA TYR A 123 6.13 -9.71 -2.26
C TYR A 123 6.48 -10.07 -3.71
N PHE A 124 5.53 -10.61 -4.47
CA PHE A 124 5.67 -10.91 -5.90
C PHE A 124 5.06 -9.78 -6.73
N ARG A 125 5.87 -8.76 -7.02
CA ARG A 125 5.44 -7.56 -7.75
C ARG A 125 5.59 -7.74 -9.26
N PRO A 126 4.68 -7.19 -10.07
CA PRO A 126 3.50 -6.38 -9.74
C PRO A 126 2.20 -7.18 -9.57
N ASP A 127 2.25 -8.50 -9.60
CA ASP A 127 1.09 -9.34 -9.88
C ASP A 127 0.24 -9.63 -8.61
N TYR A 128 0.74 -9.33 -7.40
CA TYR A 128 0.08 -9.64 -6.15
C TYR A 128 0.00 -8.45 -5.20
N VAL A 129 -1.09 -8.41 -4.43
CA VAL A 129 -1.26 -7.56 -3.25
C VAL A 129 -1.56 -8.44 -2.04
N THR A 130 -1.12 -8.03 -0.86
CA THR A 130 -1.53 -8.67 0.39
C THR A 130 -2.76 -7.96 0.95
N LEU A 131 -3.62 -8.70 1.65
CA LEU A 131 -4.69 -8.19 2.47
C LEU A 131 -4.63 -8.88 3.82
N GLU A 132 -4.49 -8.11 4.89
CA GLU A 132 -4.41 -8.63 6.26
C GLU A 132 -5.32 -7.84 7.21
N LYS A 133 -5.63 -8.45 8.35
CA LYS A 133 -6.39 -7.80 9.41
C LYS A 133 -5.44 -7.08 10.37
N GLN A 134 -5.84 -5.92 10.85
CA GLN A 134 -5.18 -5.14 11.89
C GLN A 134 -3.80 -4.58 11.55
N GLY A 135 -3.11 -5.07 10.54
CA GLY A 135 -1.80 -4.55 10.12
C GLY A 135 -1.10 -5.44 9.12
N VAL A 136 -0.02 -4.94 8.55
CA VAL A 136 0.83 -5.62 7.56
C VAL A 136 2.31 -5.51 7.95
N ASN A 137 3.16 -6.26 7.30
CA ASN A 137 4.61 -6.28 7.54
C ASN A 137 4.94 -6.63 9.01
N ALA A 138 5.67 -5.79 9.76
CA ALA A 138 5.98 -6.04 11.16
C ALA A 138 4.74 -6.05 12.09
N PHE A 139 3.63 -5.46 11.63
CA PHE A 139 2.35 -5.44 12.35
C PHE A 139 1.38 -6.53 11.88
N SER A 140 1.84 -7.43 11.02
CA SER A 140 1.08 -8.58 10.55
C SER A 140 0.72 -9.51 11.73
N PRO A 141 -0.54 -9.95 11.84
CA PRO A 141 -0.95 -10.93 12.84
C PRO A 141 -0.61 -12.37 12.44
N LEU A 142 0.01 -12.59 11.27
CA LEU A 142 0.38 -13.92 10.81
C LEU A 142 1.40 -14.56 11.77
N PRO A 143 1.26 -15.86 12.07
CA PRO A 143 2.21 -16.60 12.88
C PRO A 143 3.64 -16.47 12.33
N ARG A 144 4.63 -16.38 13.22
CA ARG A 144 6.06 -16.29 12.85
C ARG A 144 6.80 -17.62 12.95
N GLN A 145 6.12 -18.68 13.37
CA GLN A 145 6.68 -20.01 13.51
C GLN A 145 6.70 -20.71 12.14
N ALA A 146 7.85 -21.24 11.76
CA ALA A 146 8.02 -21.96 10.48
C ALA A 146 7.11 -23.18 10.38
N ASP A 147 6.94 -23.90 11.47
CA ASP A 147 6.14 -25.14 11.53
C ASP A 147 4.68 -24.90 11.10
N PHE A 148 4.10 -23.76 11.49
CA PHE A 148 2.75 -23.38 11.04
C PHE A 148 2.62 -23.39 9.51
N TYR A 149 3.62 -22.88 8.80
CA TYR A 149 3.58 -22.79 7.33
C TYR A 149 3.93 -24.13 6.68
N LEU A 150 4.82 -24.92 7.28
CA LEU A 150 5.17 -26.24 6.78
C LEU A 150 4.00 -27.20 6.88
N GLU A 151 3.24 -27.17 7.98
CA GLU A 151 2.02 -27.97 8.16
C GLU A 151 0.91 -27.60 7.18
N GLN A 152 0.81 -26.31 6.79
CA GLN A 152 -0.20 -25.84 5.85
C GLN A 152 0.21 -26.02 4.38
N ALA A 153 1.50 -26.21 4.10
CA ALA A 153 2.02 -26.20 2.73
C ALA A 153 1.49 -27.32 1.86
N GLU A 154 1.20 -28.50 2.46
CA GLU A 154 0.70 -29.69 1.75
C GLU A 154 -0.75 -29.51 1.25
N ASP A 155 -1.54 -28.66 1.91
CA ASP A 155 -2.96 -28.41 1.60
C ASP A 155 -3.16 -27.17 0.72
N LEU A 156 -2.10 -26.48 0.31
CA LEU A 156 -2.22 -25.27 -0.51
C LEU A 156 -2.65 -25.62 -1.94
N PRO A 157 -3.68 -24.95 -2.48
CA PRO A 157 -4.03 -25.11 -3.89
C PRO A 157 -2.92 -24.60 -4.79
N GLU A 158 -2.83 -25.15 -5.98
CA GLU A 158 -1.94 -24.61 -7.01
C GLU A 158 -2.20 -23.12 -7.22
N PRO A 159 -1.16 -22.28 -7.24
CA PRO A 159 -1.34 -20.84 -7.39
C PRO A 159 -1.97 -20.52 -8.75
N ALA A 160 -2.98 -19.68 -8.74
CA ALA A 160 -3.59 -19.18 -9.97
C ALA A 160 -2.53 -18.49 -10.85
N ILE A 161 -2.59 -18.71 -12.16
CA ILE A 161 -1.72 -18.01 -13.11
C ILE A 161 -2.06 -16.52 -13.05
N PRO A 162 -1.11 -15.64 -12.68
CA PRO A 162 -1.40 -14.21 -12.57
C PRO A 162 -1.75 -13.61 -13.92
N LEU A 163 -2.67 -12.66 -13.92
CA LEU A 163 -2.99 -11.88 -15.11
C LEU A 163 -1.74 -11.13 -15.58
N LYS A 164 -1.54 -11.08 -16.91
CA LYS A 164 -0.44 -10.30 -17.49
C LYS A 164 -0.73 -8.82 -17.30
N LEU A 165 -0.09 -8.21 -16.33
CA LEU A 165 -0.13 -6.76 -16.14
C LEU A 165 0.86 -6.04 -17.05
N ALA A 166 0.55 -4.79 -17.41
CA ALA A 166 1.46 -3.96 -18.17
C ALA A 166 2.74 -3.72 -17.35
N LYS A 167 3.81 -4.42 -17.72
CA LYS A 167 5.12 -4.29 -17.07
C LYS A 167 5.88 -3.13 -17.68
N GLY A 168 6.53 -2.34 -16.84
CA GLY A 168 7.43 -1.30 -17.28
C GLY A 168 7.28 0.04 -16.55
N PHE A 169 8.26 0.89 -16.77
CA PHE A 169 8.35 2.19 -16.10
C PHE A 169 7.27 3.17 -16.57
N LEU A 170 6.95 3.19 -17.87
CA LEU A 170 6.07 4.22 -18.45
C LEU A 170 4.61 4.17 -17.94
N PRO A 171 3.93 3.01 -17.86
CA PRO A 171 2.60 2.95 -17.26
C PRO A 171 2.58 3.43 -15.82
N MET A 172 3.54 2.97 -15.00
CA MET A 172 3.68 3.39 -13.60
C MET A 172 3.95 4.89 -13.47
N ALA A 173 4.83 5.44 -14.32
CA ALA A 173 5.14 6.86 -14.35
C ALA A 173 3.92 7.71 -14.72
N LYS A 174 3.12 7.31 -15.71
CA LYS A 174 1.88 8.02 -16.10
C LYS A 174 0.91 8.13 -14.93
N VAL A 175 0.67 7.02 -14.23
CA VAL A 175 -0.21 6.96 -13.05
C VAL A 175 0.32 7.87 -11.93
N ALA A 176 1.63 7.80 -11.64
CA ALA A 176 2.25 8.64 -10.62
C ALA A 176 2.22 10.14 -10.99
N ILE A 177 2.52 10.48 -12.24
CA ILE A 177 2.45 11.87 -12.75
C ILE A 177 1.01 12.40 -12.62
N GLY A 178 0.01 11.62 -13.02
CA GLY A 178 -1.40 11.98 -12.88
C GLY A 178 -1.77 12.29 -11.43
N TYR A 179 -1.41 11.41 -10.50
CA TYR A 179 -1.64 11.58 -9.07
C TYR A 179 -1.01 12.88 -8.53
N TYR A 180 0.30 13.03 -8.69
CA TYR A 180 1.03 14.17 -8.10
C TYR A 180 0.64 15.51 -8.75
N THR A 181 0.35 15.51 -10.05
CA THR A 181 -0.12 16.69 -10.75
C THR A 181 -1.48 17.13 -10.21
N LYS A 182 -2.43 16.22 -10.07
CA LYS A 182 -3.76 16.54 -9.50
C LYS A 182 -3.68 16.91 -8.02
N ALA A 183 -2.88 16.22 -7.23
CA ALA A 183 -2.64 16.57 -5.85
C ALA A 183 -2.05 17.98 -5.69
N TYR A 184 -1.20 18.42 -6.62
CA TYR A 184 -0.63 19.77 -6.64
C TYR A 184 -1.66 20.84 -7.05
N PHE A 185 -2.36 20.64 -8.18
CA PHE A 185 -3.28 21.64 -8.70
C PHE A 185 -4.57 21.77 -7.86
N TRP A 186 -5.00 20.71 -7.20
CA TRP A 186 -6.20 20.70 -6.36
C TRP A 186 -5.91 20.83 -4.87
N ARG A 187 -4.68 21.25 -4.50
CA ARG A 187 -4.27 21.41 -3.09
C ARG A 187 -5.17 22.38 -2.32
N ASP A 188 -5.70 23.42 -2.97
CA ASP A 188 -6.55 24.40 -2.33
C ASP A 188 -7.93 23.83 -1.94
N ASN A 189 -8.34 22.72 -2.55
CA ASN A 189 -9.51 21.94 -2.14
C ASN A 189 -9.26 21.12 -0.87
N TYR A 190 -7.98 20.91 -0.51
CA TYR A 190 -7.53 20.11 0.63
C TYR A 190 -6.47 20.86 1.47
N PRO A 191 -6.79 22.06 1.98
CA PRO A 191 -5.79 23.01 2.48
C PRO A 191 -5.02 22.52 3.70
N LYS A 192 -5.59 21.62 4.49
CA LYS A 192 -4.98 21.12 5.73
C LYS A 192 -4.39 19.69 5.58
N TYR A 193 -4.42 19.12 4.37
CA TYR A 193 -3.90 17.77 4.13
C TYR A 193 -2.40 17.68 4.36
N GLN A 194 -1.98 16.67 5.12
CA GLN A 194 -0.57 16.37 5.36
C GLN A 194 -0.19 15.04 4.71
N HIS A 195 0.47 15.13 3.57
CA HIS A 195 0.99 13.94 2.90
C HIS A 195 2.16 13.32 3.68
N HIS A 196 2.32 12.01 3.60
CA HIS A 196 3.45 11.29 4.21
C HIS A 196 4.79 11.54 3.49
N ARG A 197 4.75 12.03 2.24
CA ARG A 197 5.92 12.47 1.44
C ARG A 197 5.77 13.95 1.10
N ILE A 198 6.85 14.57 0.67
CA ILE A 198 6.85 15.98 0.23
C ILE A 198 6.02 16.11 -1.05
N LEU A 199 4.87 16.80 -1.01
CA LEU A 199 4.07 17.12 -2.19
C LEU A 199 4.61 18.39 -2.86
N ASN A 200 5.77 18.31 -3.49
CA ASN A 200 6.37 19.42 -4.24
C ASN A 200 6.73 18.96 -5.66
N LEU A 201 5.99 19.44 -6.65
CA LEU A 201 6.19 19.06 -8.04
C LEU A 201 7.63 19.38 -8.54
N LYS A 202 8.18 20.55 -8.17
CA LYS A 202 9.54 20.95 -8.54
C LYS A 202 10.57 20.00 -7.94
N TYR A 203 10.34 19.57 -6.69
CA TYR A 203 11.21 18.59 -6.02
C TYR A 203 11.21 17.25 -6.80
N TYR A 204 10.05 16.75 -7.18
CA TYR A 204 9.94 15.48 -7.93
C TYR A 204 10.52 15.58 -9.33
N ILE A 205 10.30 16.67 -10.06
CA ILE A 205 10.92 16.89 -11.38
C ILE A 205 12.44 16.85 -11.24
N LYS A 206 13.02 17.61 -10.29
CA LYS A 206 14.46 17.60 -10.01
C LYS A 206 14.94 16.19 -9.64
N LEU A 207 14.23 15.49 -8.77
CA LEU A 207 14.56 14.12 -8.36
C LEU A 207 14.57 13.16 -9.54
N TRP A 208 13.55 13.19 -10.40
CA TRP A 208 13.45 12.29 -11.55
C TRP A 208 14.52 12.56 -12.60
N VAL A 209 14.77 13.84 -12.93
CA VAL A 209 15.85 14.23 -13.86
C VAL A 209 17.20 13.79 -13.33
N THR A 210 17.54 14.13 -12.08
CA THR A 210 18.83 13.77 -11.49
C THR A 210 18.98 12.25 -11.35
N SER A 211 17.94 11.53 -11.00
CA SER A 211 17.94 10.06 -10.92
C SER A 211 18.11 9.41 -12.29
N GLY A 212 17.48 9.96 -13.33
CA GLY A 212 17.66 9.52 -14.71
C GLY A 212 19.09 9.68 -15.20
N ILE A 213 19.68 10.86 -14.96
CA ILE A 213 21.10 11.13 -15.29
C ILE A 213 22.02 10.18 -14.53
N LYS A 214 21.85 10.05 -13.21
CA LYS A 214 22.63 9.11 -12.39
C LYS A 214 22.51 7.68 -12.90
N ARG A 215 21.31 7.23 -13.25
CA ARG A 215 21.09 5.89 -13.79
C ARG A 215 21.86 5.66 -15.09
N ALA A 216 21.86 6.64 -16.00
CA ALA A 216 22.63 6.56 -17.25
C ALA A 216 24.15 6.50 -16.95
N CYS A 217 24.65 7.37 -16.07
CA CYS A 217 26.06 7.37 -15.68
C CYS A 217 26.49 6.05 -15.01
N TYR A 218 25.66 5.52 -14.09
CA TYR A 218 25.93 4.25 -13.44
C TYR A 218 25.89 3.09 -14.43
N TYR A 219 24.93 3.07 -15.34
CA TYR A 219 24.87 2.04 -16.38
C TYR A 219 26.17 1.96 -17.19
N LEU A 220 26.73 3.11 -17.56
CA LEU A 220 28.01 3.16 -18.29
C LEU A 220 29.19 2.74 -17.41
N ARG A 221 29.27 3.28 -16.19
CA ARG A 221 30.37 3.01 -15.25
C ARG A 221 30.39 1.55 -14.83
N ASP A 222 29.23 0.97 -14.51
CA ASP A 222 29.15 -0.34 -13.91
C ASP A 222 29.24 -1.49 -14.95
N ARG A 223 29.26 -1.18 -16.27
CA ARG A 223 29.45 -2.19 -17.34
C ARG A 223 30.73 -3.02 -17.16
N THR A 224 31.80 -2.40 -16.72
CA THR A 224 33.09 -3.08 -16.50
C THR A 224 33.01 -4.03 -15.30
N PHE A 225 32.36 -3.59 -14.22
CA PHE A 225 32.11 -4.40 -13.03
C PHE A 225 31.20 -5.59 -13.36
N ALA A 226 30.07 -5.37 -14.04
CA ALA A 226 29.17 -6.42 -14.48
C ALA A 226 29.88 -7.48 -15.34
N ARG A 227 30.79 -7.07 -16.24
CA ARG A 227 31.59 -8.03 -17.01
C ARG A 227 32.53 -8.87 -16.14
N LYS A 228 33.10 -8.30 -15.05
CA LYS A 228 33.94 -9.04 -14.11
C LYS A 228 33.12 -10.07 -13.35
N VAL A 229 31.91 -9.69 -12.88
CA VAL A 229 30.97 -10.60 -12.22
C VAL A 229 30.62 -11.77 -13.15
N ASN A 230 30.14 -11.48 -14.35
CA ASN A 230 29.71 -12.50 -15.33
C ASN A 230 30.84 -13.43 -15.79
N ARG A 231 32.10 -13.02 -15.66
CA ARG A 231 33.27 -13.83 -15.99
C ARG A 231 33.86 -14.60 -14.80
N GLY A 232 33.19 -14.56 -13.64
CA GLY A 232 33.69 -15.21 -12.42
C GLY A 232 35.01 -14.66 -11.88
N LYS A 233 35.39 -13.40 -12.26
CA LYS A 233 36.68 -12.81 -11.89
C LYS A 233 36.74 -12.20 -10.49
N LEU A 234 35.67 -12.28 -9.72
CA LEU A 234 35.59 -11.71 -8.36
C LEU A 234 35.79 -12.75 -7.25
N GLY A 235 35.96 -14.05 -7.60
CA GLY A 235 35.96 -15.13 -6.61
C GLY A 235 34.59 -15.28 -5.96
N ASP A 236 34.55 -15.85 -4.76
CA ASP A 236 33.32 -15.99 -3.98
C ASP A 236 32.96 -14.64 -3.33
N PHE A 237 31.66 -14.32 -3.38
CA PHE A 237 31.14 -13.08 -2.80
C PHE A 237 29.69 -13.23 -2.32
N PHE A 238 29.32 -12.44 -1.34
CA PHE A 238 27.94 -12.30 -0.88
C PHE A 238 27.26 -11.14 -1.59
N VAL A 239 25.97 -11.31 -1.93
CA VAL A 239 25.12 -10.24 -2.45
C VAL A 239 24.13 -9.83 -1.37
N VAL A 240 24.20 -8.58 -0.94
CA VAL A 240 23.26 -8.01 0.02
C VAL A 240 22.38 -7.00 -0.70
N SER A 241 21.09 -7.31 -0.83
CA SER A 241 20.10 -6.39 -1.39
C SER A 241 19.62 -5.42 -0.31
N LEU A 242 19.93 -4.14 -0.48
CA LEU A 242 19.58 -3.11 0.49
C LEU A 242 18.30 -2.37 0.10
N GLN A 243 17.47 -2.08 1.10
CA GLN A 243 16.33 -1.18 0.96
C GLN A 243 16.78 0.29 0.85
N VAL A 244 15.91 1.13 0.30
CA VAL A 244 16.15 2.58 0.30
C VAL A 244 16.13 3.09 1.74
N TYR A 245 17.09 3.92 2.11
CA TYR A 245 17.33 4.37 3.51
C TYR A 245 16.14 5.06 4.18
N ASP A 246 15.20 5.62 3.42
CA ASP A 246 14.01 6.32 3.92
C ASP A 246 12.72 5.51 3.75
N ASP A 247 12.83 4.24 3.35
CA ASP A 247 11.71 3.32 3.23
C ASP A 247 11.09 3.03 4.60
N SER A 248 9.77 2.88 4.64
CA SER A 248 9.04 2.46 5.85
C SER A 248 9.47 1.08 6.34
N GLN A 249 9.91 0.19 5.46
CA GLN A 249 10.44 -1.12 5.82
C GLN A 249 11.67 -0.99 6.74
N VAL A 250 12.54 0.01 6.50
CA VAL A 250 13.71 0.27 7.35
C VAL A 250 13.33 1.03 8.61
N LYS A 251 12.46 2.06 8.49
CA LYS A 251 12.18 2.98 9.60
C LYS A 251 11.18 2.46 10.63
N VAL A 252 10.30 1.54 10.23
CA VAL A 252 9.14 1.14 11.03
C VAL A 252 9.06 -0.38 11.22
N HIS A 253 9.52 -1.14 10.22
CA HIS A 253 9.34 -2.58 10.15
C HIS A 253 10.64 -3.37 10.31
N CYS A 254 11.75 -2.72 10.69
CA CYS A 254 13.05 -3.32 10.88
C CYS A 254 13.56 -3.03 12.29
N ASP A 255 14.29 -3.95 12.88
CA ASP A 255 14.91 -3.81 14.20
C ASP A 255 16.15 -2.93 14.18
N PHE A 256 16.65 -2.58 13.00
CA PHE A 256 17.82 -1.71 12.81
C PHE A 256 17.40 -0.26 12.55
N ASN A 257 18.07 0.68 13.22
CA ASN A 257 17.78 2.10 13.06
C ASN A 257 18.20 2.69 11.71
N SER A 258 18.98 1.96 10.92
CA SER A 258 19.43 2.37 9.59
C SER A 258 20.01 1.20 8.80
N VAL A 259 20.06 1.35 7.47
CA VAL A 259 20.76 0.41 6.58
C VAL A 259 22.23 0.24 6.97
N GLY A 260 22.90 1.31 7.43
CA GLY A 260 24.29 1.24 7.89
C GLY A 260 24.46 0.50 9.22
N ALA A 261 23.43 0.45 10.07
CA ALA A 261 23.44 -0.38 11.28
C ALA A 261 23.32 -1.85 10.91
N PHE A 262 22.38 -2.19 10.02
CA PHE A 262 22.23 -3.55 9.49
C PHE A 262 23.50 -4.13 8.84
N LEU A 263 24.27 -3.30 8.13
CA LEU A 263 25.51 -3.76 7.47
C LEU A 263 26.68 -3.99 8.44
N ARG A 264 26.59 -3.57 9.69
CA ARG A 264 27.63 -3.77 10.70
C ARG A 264 27.45 -5.01 11.56
N GLU A 265 26.24 -5.57 11.56
CA GLU A 265 25.92 -6.88 12.14
C GLU A 265 26.28 -8.02 11.18
#